data_c3ee9efeeae71ab04dc79b6ac99155fa
#
_entry.id   c3ee9efeeae71ab04dc79b6ac99155fa
#
_cell.length_a   1.000
_cell.length_b   1.000
_cell.length_c   1.000
_cell.angle_alpha   90.00
_cell.angle_beta   90.00
_cell.angle_gamma   90.00
#
_symmetry.space_group_name_H-M   'P 1'
#
loop_
_entity.id
_entity.type
_entity.pdbx_description
1 polymer ?
#
loop_
_entity_poly.entity_id
_entity_poly.type
_entity_poly.pdbx_seq_one_letter_code
_entity_poly.pdbx_strand_id
1 'polypeptide(L)'
;MSSSKTDWSGSRGPRQSRILVVLPAYNEEANIGNLLRGVFESLTDEGLGFSVIVVNDGSSDQTQQILEAYGSEFPLIIHRHEQNQGLGATIRDGLRQAAEAASERDIIITMDADESHTPGLMIRMIRMIREGYDVVIASRYQPGSRVYGLSLRRRIISRLASLLMKVAFPTPGVSDYTCGYRAYRAETLKQAYAQYGDSLVNQDGFQCMVDILLKLRRLPLIFGEVPLILRYDLKRGPSKMNLTKTSFSTLKLLWIRRLGR
;
A
#
# COMPACT_ATOMS: atom_id res chain seq x y z
N MET A 1 -22.86 -7.47 34.28
CA MET A 1 -23.11 -7.83 32.88
C MET A 1 -21.77 -7.90 32.18
N SER A 2 -21.32 -9.11 31.92
CA SER A 2 -19.98 -9.40 31.37
C SER A 2 -19.99 -9.12 29.87
N SER A 3 -19.22 -8.12 29.44
CA SER A 3 -18.95 -7.84 28.03
C SER A 3 -18.06 -8.97 27.48
N SER A 4 -18.64 -9.89 26.74
CA SER A 4 -17.90 -10.89 25.98
C SER A 4 -17.13 -10.15 24.89
N LYS A 5 -15.82 -9.96 25.09
CA LYS A 5 -14.90 -9.65 23.99
C LYS A 5 -14.99 -10.79 23.00
N THR A 6 -15.60 -10.53 21.87
CA THR A 6 -15.65 -11.46 20.75
C THR A 6 -14.21 -11.68 20.29
N ASP A 7 -13.67 -12.85 20.62
CA ASP A 7 -12.35 -13.28 20.17
C ASP A 7 -12.42 -13.55 18.67
N TRP A 8 -11.98 -12.59 17.87
CA TRP A 8 -11.87 -12.67 16.41
C TRP A 8 -10.69 -13.55 15.95
N SER A 9 -10.11 -14.36 16.83
CA SER A 9 -9.21 -15.45 16.46
C SER A 9 -10.00 -16.57 15.80
N GLY A 10 -10.61 -16.29 14.63
CA GLY A 10 -11.25 -17.30 13.80
C GLY A 10 -10.33 -18.50 13.68
N SER A 11 -10.79 -19.67 14.08
CA SER A 11 -10.10 -20.95 14.09
C SER A 11 -9.37 -21.15 12.74
N ARG A 12 -8.06 -20.94 12.75
CA ARG A 12 -7.20 -21.13 11.58
C ARG A 12 -7.20 -22.60 11.21
N GLY A 13 -7.90 -22.94 10.15
CA GLY A 13 -7.61 -24.16 9.43
C GLY A 13 -6.12 -24.12 9.01
N PRO A 14 -5.38 -25.24 9.01
CA PRO A 14 -3.92 -25.28 8.95
C PRO A 14 -3.29 -24.70 7.68
N ARG A 15 -4.01 -24.03 6.78
CA ARG A 15 -3.50 -23.62 5.45
C ARG A 15 -3.88 -22.22 4.96
N GLN A 16 -4.68 -21.42 5.66
CA GLN A 16 -5.14 -20.14 5.12
C GLN A 16 -4.28 -18.96 5.61
N SER A 17 -3.60 -18.27 4.67
CA SER A 17 -2.84 -17.05 4.94
C SER A 17 -3.77 -15.89 5.35
N ARG A 18 -3.43 -15.19 6.42
CA ARG A 18 -4.12 -13.95 6.82
C ARG A 18 -3.68 -12.79 5.93
N ILE A 19 -4.59 -11.86 5.69
CA ILE A 19 -4.33 -10.64 4.92
C ILE A 19 -4.17 -9.46 5.89
N LEU A 20 -3.08 -8.73 5.79
CA LEU A 20 -2.89 -7.48 6.52
C LEU A 20 -2.91 -6.31 5.53
N VAL A 21 -3.90 -5.43 5.66
CA VAL A 21 -4.03 -4.26 4.79
C VAL A 21 -3.52 -3.03 5.51
N VAL A 22 -2.55 -2.33 4.93
CA VAL A 22 -1.95 -1.11 5.47
C VAL A 22 -2.47 0.10 4.72
N LEU A 23 -3.11 1.01 5.42
CA LEU A 23 -3.73 2.23 4.89
C LEU A 23 -3.09 3.47 5.54
N PRO A 24 -2.26 4.23 4.81
CA PRO A 24 -1.83 5.55 5.27
C PRO A 24 -2.98 6.55 5.12
N ALA A 25 -3.35 7.24 6.20
CA ALA A 25 -4.46 8.20 6.22
C ALA A 25 -4.01 9.55 6.80
N TYR A 26 -4.36 10.65 6.11
CA TYR A 26 -4.20 12.01 6.60
C TYR A 26 -5.31 12.88 6.07
N ASN A 27 -6.20 13.36 6.94
CA ASN A 27 -7.38 14.15 6.59
C ASN A 27 -8.22 13.48 5.48
N GLU A 28 -8.71 12.27 5.76
CA GLU A 28 -9.50 11.45 4.83
C GLU A 28 -10.94 11.20 5.32
N GLU A 29 -11.51 12.12 6.13
CA GLU A 29 -12.86 11.97 6.66
C GLU A 29 -13.92 11.70 5.59
N ALA A 30 -13.76 12.27 4.40
CA ALA A 30 -14.69 12.11 3.29
C ALA A 30 -14.59 10.74 2.58
N ASN A 31 -13.48 10.00 2.76
CA ASN A 31 -13.15 8.81 1.97
C ASN A 31 -13.01 7.55 2.83
N ILE A 32 -12.41 7.67 4.04
CA ILE A 32 -11.94 6.52 4.81
C ILE A 32 -13.04 5.53 5.18
N GLY A 33 -14.25 6.01 5.51
CA GLY A 33 -15.37 5.16 5.89
C GLY A 33 -15.84 4.23 4.75
N ASN A 34 -16.02 4.79 3.54
CA ASN A 34 -16.42 4.01 2.37
C ASN A 34 -15.31 3.04 1.96
N LEU A 35 -14.04 3.47 2.02
CA LEU A 35 -12.91 2.60 1.71
C LEU A 35 -12.85 1.40 2.65
N LEU A 36 -12.94 1.62 3.98
CA LEU A 36 -12.93 0.54 4.97
C LEU A 36 -14.05 -0.45 4.72
N ARG A 37 -15.26 0.04 4.46
CA ARG A 37 -16.41 -0.82 4.11
C ARG A 37 -16.08 -1.71 2.90
N GLY A 38 -15.59 -1.11 1.80
CA GLY A 38 -15.25 -1.87 0.61
C GLY A 38 -14.11 -2.88 0.81
N VAL A 39 -13.14 -2.57 1.69
CA VAL A 39 -12.07 -3.52 2.09
C VAL A 39 -12.66 -4.70 2.86
N PHE A 40 -13.51 -4.41 3.87
CA PHE A 40 -14.13 -5.45 4.69
C PHE A 40 -15.03 -6.36 3.86
N GLU A 41 -15.92 -5.79 3.05
CA GLU A 41 -16.80 -6.54 2.14
C GLU A 41 -15.98 -7.44 1.22
N SER A 42 -14.99 -6.88 0.51
CA SER A 42 -14.18 -7.64 -0.45
C SER A 42 -13.45 -8.83 0.19
N LEU A 43 -12.94 -8.71 1.41
CA LEU A 43 -12.21 -9.79 2.08
C LEU A 43 -13.14 -10.78 2.79
N THR A 44 -14.27 -10.31 3.32
CA THR A 44 -15.28 -11.17 3.96
C THR A 44 -16.01 -12.04 2.94
N ASP A 45 -16.38 -11.50 1.79
CA ASP A 45 -17.06 -12.24 0.72
C ASP A 45 -16.22 -13.40 0.17
N GLU A 46 -14.89 -13.25 0.18
CA GLU A 46 -13.94 -14.31 -0.20
C GLU A 46 -13.59 -15.25 1.00
N GLY A 47 -14.19 -15.05 2.16
CA GLY A 47 -13.95 -15.87 3.35
C GLY A 47 -12.51 -15.79 3.88
N LEU A 48 -11.82 -14.67 3.66
CA LEU A 48 -10.42 -14.48 4.04
C LEU A 48 -10.31 -13.94 5.48
N GLY A 49 -9.42 -14.53 6.29
CA GLY A 49 -9.02 -13.93 7.56
C GLY A 49 -8.15 -12.70 7.31
N PHE A 50 -8.49 -11.57 7.91
CA PHE A 50 -7.75 -10.33 7.69
C PHE A 50 -7.67 -9.44 8.93
N SER A 51 -6.80 -8.44 8.87
CA SER A 51 -6.75 -7.25 9.76
C SER A 51 -6.38 -6.03 8.93
N VAL A 52 -6.94 -4.88 9.27
CA VAL A 52 -6.59 -3.61 8.62
C VAL A 52 -5.81 -2.76 9.61
N ILE A 53 -4.66 -2.26 9.19
CA ILE A 53 -3.80 -1.35 9.95
C ILE A 53 -3.92 0.01 9.30
N VAL A 54 -4.53 0.96 9.99
CA VAL A 54 -4.60 2.35 9.53
C VAL A 54 -3.61 3.18 10.32
N VAL A 55 -2.67 3.82 9.62
CA VAL A 55 -1.77 4.79 10.22
C VAL A 55 -2.33 6.19 9.97
N ASN A 56 -2.92 6.78 11.01
CA ASN A 56 -3.45 8.14 10.98
C ASN A 56 -2.33 9.15 11.26
N ASP A 57 -1.91 9.87 10.24
CA ASP A 57 -0.76 10.77 10.24
C ASP A 57 -1.10 12.15 10.84
N GLY A 58 -1.63 12.17 12.05
CA GLY A 58 -1.98 13.41 12.75
C GLY A 58 -3.10 14.19 12.06
N SER A 59 -4.16 13.51 11.60
CA SER A 59 -5.33 14.17 11.01
C SER A 59 -5.98 15.16 11.96
N SER A 60 -6.39 16.30 11.41
CA SER A 60 -7.08 17.39 12.11
C SER A 60 -8.60 17.43 11.86
N ASP A 61 -9.08 16.58 10.95
CA ASP A 61 -10.50 16.40 10.61
C ASP A 61 -11.13 15.23 11.41
N GLN A 62 -12.28 14.75 11.00
CA GLN A 62 -13.00 13.66 11.66
C GLN A 62 -12.46 12.25 11.35
N THR A 63 -11.31 12.13 10.66
CA THR A 63 -10.73 10.83 10.29
C THR A 63 -10.57 9.91 11.52
N GLN A 64 -10.06 10.44 12.64
CA GLN A 64 -9.84 9.64 13.86
C GLN A 64 -11.15 9.09 14.43
N GLN A 65 -12.19 9.91 14.53
CA GLN A 65 -13.49 9.51 15.07
C GLN A 65 -14.14 8.42 14.21
N ILE A 66 -14.02 8.54 12.88
CA ILE A 66 -14.52 7.52 11.93
C ILE A 66 -13.79 6.21 12.13
N LEU A 67 -12.45 6.24 12.27
CA LEU A 67 -11.65 5.04 12.51
C LEU A 67 -12.02 4.34 13.83
N GLU A 68 -12.23 5.09 14.90
CA GLU A 68 -12.63 4.56 16.21
C GLU A 68 -14.01 3.88 16.16
N ALA A 69 -14.95 4.47 15.43
CA ALA A 69 -16.27 3.87 15.21
C ALA A 69 -16.16 2.52 14.47
N TYR A 70 -15.39 2.45 13.39
CA TYR A 70 -15.16 1.19 12.66
C TYR A 70 -14.36 0.17 13.48
N GLY A 71 -13.42 0.60 14.31
CA GLY A 71 -12.61 -0.28 15.16
C GLY A 71 -13.41 -1.06 16.20
N SER A 72 -14.63 -0.62 16.53
CA SER A 72 -15.53 -1.35 17.43
C SER A 72 -16.22 -2.55 16.76
N GLU A 73 -16.33 -2.56 15.44
CA GLU A 73 -17.09 -3.54 14.66
C GLU A 73 -16.21 -4.47 13.83
N PHE A 74 -15.02 -4.02 13.44
CA PHE A 74 -14.16 -4.70 12.48
C PHE A 74 -12.74 -4.91 13.02
N PRO A 75 -11.95 -5.86 12.44
CA PRO A 75 -10.57 -6.13 12.85
C PRO A 75 -9.62 -5.01 12.37
N LEU A 76 -9.77 -3.83 12.98
CA LEU A 76 -9.04 -2.60 12.67
C LEU A 76 -8.04 -2.29 13.78
N ILE A 77 -6.79 -2.03 13.40
CA ILE A 77 -5.71 -1.56 14.26
C ILE A 77 -5.41 -0.11 13.84
N ILE A 78 -5.53 0.82 14.77
CA ILE A 78 -5.29 2.24 14.52
C ILE A 78 -3.94 2.61 15.15
N HIS A 79 -3.00 3.06 14.32
CA HIS A 79 -1.78 3.71 14.75
C HIS A 79 -1.92 5.22 14.52
N ARG A 80 -1.73 6.04 15.55
CA ARG A 80 -1.91 7.49 15.45
C ARG A 80 -0.59 8.21 15.68
N HIS A 81 -0.19 9.06 14.75
CA HIS A 81 0.86 10.06 14.97
C HIS A 81 0.28 11.28 15.67
N GLU A 82 1.03 11.90 16.56
CA GLU A 82 0.61 13.16 17.23
C GLU A 82 0.51 14.32 16.24
N GLN A 83 1.35 14.30 15.21
CA GLN A 83 1.40 15.32 14.15
C GLN A 83 1.76 14.68 12.81
N ASN A 84 1.48 15.38 11.71
CA ASN A 84 1.81 14.91 10.37
C ASN A 84 3.33 14.72 10.20
N GLN A 85 3.74 13.49 9.91
CA GLN A 85 5.14 13.09 9.66
C GLN A 85 5.39 12.77 8.17
N GLY A 86 4.33 12.75 7.36
CA GLY A 86 4.37 12.47 5.93
C GLY A 86 4.22 11.00 5.56
N LEU A 87 3.92 10.77 4.28
CA LEU A 87 3.59 9.44 3.74
C LEU A 87 4.70 8.41 4.01
N GLY A 88 5.96 8.81 3.94
CA GLY A 88 7.08 7.89 4.18
C GLY A 88 7.09 7.32 5.59
N ALA A 89 6.86 8.16 6.61
CA ALA A 89 6.75 7.71 8.01
C ALA A 89 5.55 6.79 8.19
N THR A 90 4.40 7.18 7.64
CA THR A 90 3.16 6.42 7.70
C THR A 90 3.30 5.02 7.08
N ILE A 91 3.92 4.92 5.90
CA ILE A 91 4.21 3.63 5.24
C ILE A 91 5.24 2.81 6.04
N ARG A 92 6.28 3.45 6.58
CA ARG A 92 7.30 2.78 7.41
C ARG A 92 6.66 2.11 8.61
N ASP A 93 5.87 2.86 9.36
CA ASP A 93 5.30 2.39 10.62
C ASP A 93 4.22 1.33 10.38
N GLY A 94 3.38 1.52 9.35
CA GLY A 94 2.38 0.55 8.95
C GLY A 94 2.96 -0.77 8.41
N LEU A 95 3.97 -0.69 7.53
CA LEU A 95 4.63 -1.90 7.01
C LEU A 95 5.42 -2.65 8.09
N ARG A 96 6.09 -1.93 9.02
CA ARG A 96 6.78 -2.54 10.15
C ARG A 96 5.80 -3.29 11.03
N GLN A 97 4.73 -2.63 11.47
CA GLN A 97 3.70 -3.24 12.30
C GLN A 97 3.07 -4.46 11.62
N ALA A 98 2.79 -4.38 10.31
CA ALA A 98 2.28 -5.50 9.54
C ALA A 98 3.28 -6.66 9.47
N ALA A 99 4.56 -6.40 9.21
CA ALA A 99 5.61 -7.42 9.11
C ALA A 99 5.86 -8.13 10.45
N GLU A 100 5.81 -7.39 11.57
CA GLU A 100 5.94 -7.94 12.93
C GLU A 100 4.74 -8.83 13.31
N ALA A 101 3.52 -8.40 12.95
CA ALA A 101 2.28 -9.13 13.25
C ALA A 101 2.02 -10.34 12.33
N ALA A 102 2.65 -10.36 11.14
CA ALA A 102 2.44 -11.39 10.14
C ALA A 102 3.21 -12.68 10.43
N SER A 103 2.63 -13.84 10.09
CA SER A 103 3.39 -15.07 9.85
C SER A 103 4.00 -15.06 8.44
N GLU A 104 4.96 -15.93 8.14
CA GLU A 104 5.65 -15.98 6.83
C GLU A 104 4.68 -16.20 5.65
N ARG A 105 3.60 -16.93 5.88
CA ARG A 105 2.59 -17.25 4.86
C ARG A 105 1.54 -16.15 4.66
N ASP A 106 1.50 -15.15 5.53
CA ASP A 106 0.54 -14.06 5.43
C ASP A 106 0.88 -13.14 4.25
N ILE A 107 -0.09 -12.32 3.85
CA ILE A 107 0.06 -11.38 2.75
C ILE A 107 -0.17 -9.97 3.29
N ILE A 108 0.73 -9.06 2.98
CA ILE A 108 0.63 -7.66 3.38
C ILE A 108 0.29 -6.83 2.15
N ILE A 109 -0.72 -5.98 2.26
CA ILE A 109 -1.18 -5.14 1.16
C ILE A 109 -1.12 -3.68 1.58
N THR A 110 -0.48 -2.82 0.79
CA THR A 110 -0.56 -1.36 0.95
C THR A 110 -1.54 -0.77 -0.05
N MET A 111 -2.35 0.20 0.36
CA MET A 111 -3.30 0.91 -0.51
C MET A 111 -3.52 2.32 0.01
N ASP A 112 -3.73 3.30 -0.89
CA ASP A 112 -4.05 4.68 -0.50
C ASP A 112 -5.46 4.77 0.09
N ALA A 113 -5.65 5.69 1.06
CA ALA A 113 -6.91 5.83 1.80
C ALA A 113 -7.94 6.78 1.13
N ASP A 114 -7.73 7.19 -0.12
CA ASP A 114 -8.45 8.26 -0.81
C ASP A 114 -9.54 7.78 -1.81
N GLU A 115 -9.98 6.51 -1.71
CA GLU A 115 -10.94 5.85 -2.62
C GLU A 115 -10.51 5.79 -4.10
N SER A 116 -9.32 6.25 -4.46
CA SER A 116 -8.85 6.15 -5.86
C SER A 116 -8.54 4.71 -6.29
N HIS A 117 -8.29 3.82 -5.33
CA HIS A 117 -8.03 2.40 -5.53
C HIS A 117 -9.27 1.55 -5.22
N THR A 118 -9.58 0.61 -6.11
CA THR A 118 -10.71 -0.31 -5.91
C THR A 118 -10.31 -1.48 -5.00
N PRO A 119 -10.96 -1.67 -3.81
CA PRO A 119 -10.60 -2.74 -2.87
C PRO A 119 -10.67 -4.15 -3.47
N GLY A 120 -11.66 -4.45 -4.31
CA GLY A 120 -11.81 -5.76 -4.94
C GLY A 120 -10.61 -6.23 -5.77
N LEU A 121 -9.71 -5.32 -6.18
CA LEU A 121 -8.49 -5.70 -6.88
C LEU A 121 -7.53 -6.52 -5.98
N MET A 122 -7.61 -6.35 -4.65
CA MET A 122 -6.82 -7.13 -3.69
C MET A 122 -6.93 -8.62 -3.93
N ILE A 123 -8.12 -9.11 -4.27
CA ILE A 123 -8.38 -10.54 -4.46
C ILE A 123 -7.51 -11.12 -5.57
N ARG A 124 -7.39 -10.38 -6.68
CA ARG A 124 -6.51 -10.79 -7.78
C ARG A 124 -5.03 -10.76 -7.37
N MET A 125 -4.62 -9.74 -6.62
CA MET A 125 -3.23 -9.64 -6.12
C MET A 125 -2.91 -10.78 -5.14
N ILE A 126 -3.85 -11.11 -4.23
CA ILE A 126 -3.71 -12.23 -3.29
C ILE A 126 -3.55 -13.56 -4.04
N ARG A 127 -4.34 -13.79 -5.10
CA ARG A 127 -4.23 -15.01 -5.93
C ARG A 127 -2.83 -15.11 -6.55
N MET A 128 -2.29 -14.04 -7.13
CA MET A 128 -0.94 -14.05 -7.69
C MET A 128 0.14 -14.32 -6.64
N ILE A 129 0.05 -13.75 -5.43
CA ILE A 129 0.99 -14.09 -4.33
C ILE A 129 0.90 -15.59 -3.99
N ARG A 130 -0.29 -16.17 -3.98
CA ARG A 130 -0.50 -17.61 -3.74
C ARG A 130 0.03 -18.49 -4.88
N GLU A 131 0.07 -17.97 -6.11
CA GLU A 131 0.65 -18.61 -7.30
C GLU A 131 2.17 -18.58 -7.31
N GLY A 132 2.82 -17.87 -6.37
CA GLY A 132 4.28 -17.87 -6.23
C GLY A 132 4.96 -16.53 -6.47
N TYR A 133 4.23 -15.45 -6.74
CA TYR A 133 4.82 -14.11 -6.78
C TYR A 133 5.16 -13.64 -5.37
N ASP A 134 6.24 -12.86 -5.25
CA ASP A 134 6.69 -12.28 -3.98
C ASP A 134 6.16 -10.87 -3.77
N VAL A 135 6.04 -10.11 -4.87
CA VAL A 135 5.50 -8.75 -4.89
C VAL A 135 4.58 -8.58 -6.09
N VAL A 136 3.35 -8.12 -5.87
CA VAL A 136 2.38 -7.81 -6.92
C VAL A 136 1.99 -6.34 -6.85
N ILE A 137 2.07 -5.63 -7.97
CA ILE A 137 1.80 -4.20 -8.09
C ILE A 137 0.53 -3.98 -8.90
N ALA A 138 -0.39 -3.16 -8.41
CA ALA A 138 -1.50 -2.64 -9.20
C ALA A 138 -0.96 -1.60 -10.18
N SER A 139 -0.92 -1.93 -11.47
CA SER A 139 -0.22 -1.16 -12.49
C SER A 139 -1.17 -0.40 -13.41
N ARG A 140 -0.86 0.88 -13.63
CA ARG A 140 -1.55 1.74 -14.61
C ARG A 140 -1.15 1.44 -16.05
N TYR A 141 -0.14 0.57 -16.24
CA TYR A 141 0.48 0.34 -17.55
C TYR A 141 0.26 -1.08 -18.08
N GLN A 142 -0.39 -1.94 -17.33
CA GLN A 142 -0.80 -3.26 -17.78
C GLN A 142 -2.00 -3.18 -18.77
N PRO A 143 -2.07 -4.08 -19.75
CA PRO A 143 -3.26 -4.20 -20.62
C PRO A 143 -4.53 -4.36 -19.77
N GLY A 144 -5.57 -3.59 -20.08
CA GLY A 144 -6.82 -3.55 -19.32
C GLY A 144 -6.85 -2.51 -18.21
N SER A 145 -5.74 -1.84 -17.88
CA SER A 145 -5.74 -0.73 -16.91
C SER A 145 -6.51 0.49 -17.46
N ARG A 146 -7.19 1.19 -16.56
CA ARG A 146 -7.93 2.41 -16.87
C ARG A 146 -7.67 3.47 -15.81
N VAL A 147 -7.61 4.73 -16.23
CA VAL A 147 -7.38 5.87 -15.35
C VAL A 147 -8.46 6.91 -15.61
N TYR A 148 -9.33 7.13 -14.64
CA TYR A 148 -10.40 8.13 -14.67
C TYR A 148 -10.03 9.35 -13.84
N GLY A 149 -10.48 10.55 -14.25
CA GLY A 149 -10.30 11.79 -13.48
C GLY A 149 -8.90 12.41 -13.51
N LEU A 150 -7.90 11.80 -14.17
CA LEU A 150 -6.56 12.38 -14.32
C LEU A 150 -6.42 13.16 -15.62
N SER A 151 -5.87 14.38 -15.53
CA SER A 151 -5.60 15.19 -16.72
C SER A 151 -4.57 14.52 -17.64
N LEU A 152 -4.71 14.74 -18.96
CA LEU A 152 -3.81 14.19 -19.98
C LEU A 152 -2.34 14.53 -19.69
N ARG A 153 -2.06 15.77 -19.28
CA ARG A 153 -0.71 16.22 -18.91
C ARG A 153 -0.10 15.36 -17.79
N ARG A 154 -0.87 15.08 -16.72
CA ARG A 154 -0.42 14.19 -15.61
C ARG A 154 -0.17 12.77 -16.08
N ARG A 155 -1.02 12.25 -16.97
CA ARG A 155 -0.86 10.90 -17.55
C ARG A 155 0.42 10.79 -18.37
N ILE A 156 0.75 11.79 -19.19
CA ILE A 156 1.98 11.83 -20.02
C ILE A 156 3.20 11.87 -19.09
N ILE A 157 3.25 12.80 -18.12
CA ILE A 157 4.37 12.93 -17.17
C ILE A 157 4.59 11.61 -16.42
N SER A 158 3.52 10.98 -15.95
CA SER A 158 3.60 9.69 -15.24
C SER A 158 4.16 8.57 -16.13
N ARG A 159 3.74 8.50 -17.41
CA ARG A 159 4.28 7.52 -18.37
C ARG A 159 5.76 7.73 -18.66
N LEU A 160 6.18 8.98 -18.86
CA LEU A 160 7.59 9.31 -19.10
C LEU A 160 8.45 8.97 -17.89
N ALA A 161 7.99 9.29 -16.68
CA ALA A 161 8.67 8.94 -15.45
C ALA A 161 8.82 7.41 -15.29
N SER A 162 7.75 6.65 -15.58
CA SER A 162 7.79 5.19 -15.52
C SER A 162 8.76 4.60 -16.56
N LEU A 163 8.75 5.11 -17.78
CA LEU A 163 9.68 4.69 -18.83
C LEU A 163 11.14 4.96 -18.42
N LEU A 164 11.41 6.15 -17.89
CA LEU A 164 12.73 6.51 -17.38
C LEU A 164 13.20 5.54 -16.28
N MET A 165 12.32 5.21 -15.34
CA MET A 165 12.63 4.25 -14.28
C MET A 165 12.88 2.85 -14.84
N LYS A 166 12.08 2.40 -15.80
CA LYS A 166 12.23 1.10 -16.45
C LYS A 166 13.57 0.97 -17.17
N VAL A 167 14.03 2.05 -17.83
CA VAL A 167 15.35 2.10 -18.49
C VAL A 167 16.48 2.19 -17.48
N ALA A 168 16.34 3.02 -16.44
CA ALA A 168 17.40 3.21 -15.44
C ALA A 168 17.56 2.04 -14.49
N PHE A 169 16.46 1.35 -14.15
CA PHE A 169 16.40 0.26 -13.18
C PHE A 169 15.51 -0.89 -13.69
N PRO A 170 15.93 -1.58 -14.78
CA PRO A 170 15.11 -2.66 -15.33
C PRO A 170 14.83 -3.71 -14.25
N THR A 171 13.56 -4.00 -14.05
CA THR A 171 13.07 -4.98 -13.08
C THR A 171 12.08 -5.87 -13.81
N PRO A 172 12.39 -7.16 -14.03
CA PRO A 172 11.47 -8.09 -14.68
C PRO A 172 10.10 -8.08 -13.98
N GLY A 173 9.02 -8.07 -14.75
CA GLY A 173 7.65 -8.06 -14.20
C GLY A 173 7.15 -6.69 -13.70
N VAL A 174 7.94 -5.60 -13.81
CA VAL A 174 7.56 -4.27 -13.32
C VAL A 174 7.54 -3.23 -14.43
N SER A 175 6.41 -2.54 -14.52
CA SER A 175 6.20 -1.36 -15.39
C SER A 175 5.77 -0.13 -14.59
N ASP A 176 5.11 -0.30 -13.44
CA ASP A 176 4.67 0.81 -12.57
C ASP A 176 5.50 0.86 -11.28
N TYR A 177 6.50 1.73 -11.27
CA TYR A 177 7.40 1.91 -10.12
C TYR A 177 6.81 2.77 -9.00
N THR A 178 5.77 3.56 -9.30
CA THR A 178 5.29 4.62 -8.40
C THR A 178 3.97 4.29 -7.71
N CYS A 179 3.24 3.28 -8.16
CA CYS A 179 1.98 2.91 -7.54
C CYS A 179 2.21 2.38 -6.12
N GLY A 180 1.42 2.89 -5.16
CA GLY A 180 1.44 2.49 -3.75
C GLY A 180 0.57 1.28 -3.45
N TYR A 181 -0.30 0.89 -4.36
CA TYR A 181 -1.16 -0.28 -4.21
C TYR A 181 -0.39 -1.55 -4.57
N ARG A 182 0.09 -2.25 -3.54
CA ARG A 182 0.96 -3.42 -3.70
C ARG A 182 0.58 -4.51 -2.72
N ALA A 183 0.75 -5.76 -3.15
CA ALA A 183 0.72 -6.92 -2.27
C ALA A 183 2.13 -7.50 -2.15
N TYR A 184 2.49 -7.92 -0.95
CA TYR A 184 3.76 -8.52 -0.61
C TYR A 184 3.52 -9.84 0.11
N ARG A 185 4.29 -10.87 -0.20
CA ARG A 185 4.45 -12.00 0.69
C ARG A 185 5.07 -11.50 2.00
N ALA A 186 4.55 -11.86 3.15
CA ALA A 186 5.07 -11.36 4.43
C ALA A 186 6.53 -11.77 4.66
N GLU A 187 6.91 -12.98 4.25
CA GLU A 187 8.30 -13.47 4.27
C GLU A 187 9.24 -12.51 3.52
N THR A 188 8.83 -12.02 2.34
CA THR A 188 9.61 -11.06 1.54
C THR A 188 9.89 -9.76 2.32
N LEU A 189 8.89 -9.21 3.00
CA LEU A 189 9.09 -8.01 3.81
C LEU A 189 9.97 -8.28 5.03
N LYS A 190 9.81 -9.44 5.68
CA LYS A 190 10.68 -9.86 6.79
C LYS A 190 12.15 -9.98 6.36
N GLN A 191 12.42 -10.60 5.21
CA GLN A 191 13.76 -10.66 4.63
C GLN A 191 14.31 -9.27 4.31
N ALA A 192 13.48 -8.39 3.74
CA ALA A 192 13.87 -7.02 3.45
C ALA A 192 14.20 -6.23 4.73
N TYR A 193 13.40 -6.37 5.79
CA TYR A 193 13.71 -5.76 7.09
C TYR A 193 14.97 -6.35 7.74
N ALA A 194 15.20 -7.65 7.62
CA ALA A 194 16.43 -8.28 8.10
C ALA A 194 17.68 -7.73 7.38
N GLN A 195 17.56 -7.40 6.08
CA GLN A 195 18.67 -6.89 5.30
C GLN A 195 18.88 -5.37 5.44
N TYR A 196 17.80 -4.59 5.48
CA TYR A 196 17.87 -3.12 5.40
C TYR A 196 17.51 -2.43 6.72
N GLY A 197 16.92 -3.16 7.69
CA GLY A 197 16.45 -2.59 8.94
C GLY A 197 15.52 -1.39 8.71
N ASP A 198 15.71 -0.36 9.52
CA ASP A 198 14.95 0.90 9.42
C ASP A 198 15.18 1.65 8.10
N SER A 199 16.28 1.36 7.42
CA SER A 199 16.57 1.98 6.13
C SER A 199 15.70 1.44 4.99
N LEU A 200 14.90 0.38 5.19
CA LEU A 200 13.97 -0.13 4.17
C LEU A 200 13.02 0.97 3.69
N VAL A 201 12.50 1.78 4.62
CA VAL A 201 11.63 2.92 4.31
C VAL A 201 12.22 4.17 4.96
N ASN A 202 13.10 4.87 4.24
CA ASN A 202 13.82 6.04 4.74
C ASN A 202 13.57 7.31 3.90
N GLN A 203 12.55 7.32 3.06
CA GLN A 203 12.13 8.48 2.28
C GLN A 203 10.84 9.06 2.84
N ASP A 204 10.75 10.38 3.03
CA ASP A 204 9.63 11.04 3.72
C ASP A 204 8.36 11.18 2.88
N GLY A 205 8.48 11.20 1.55
CA GLY A 205 7.35 11.48 0.64
C GLY A 205 7.00 10.30 -0.26
N PHE A 206 6.23 10.58 -1.32
CA PHE A 206 5.74 9.57 -2.28
C PHE A 206 6.84 8.74 -2.95
N GLN A 207 8.09 9.25 -2.99
CA GLN A 207 9.25 8.50 -3.48
C GLN A 207 9.61 7.29 -2.60
N CYS A 208 9.05 7.16 -1.39
CA CYS A 208 9.26 5.98 -0.54
C CYS A 208 8.85 4.68 -1.24
N MET A 209 7.75 4.69 -2.00
CA MET A 209 7.29 3.51 -2.72
C MET A 209 8.25 3.10 -3.86
N VAL A 210 8.88 4.07 -4.51
CA VAL A 210 9.95 3.81 -5.49
C VAL A 210 11.17 3.22 -4.80
N ASP A 211 11.59 3.80 -3.69
CA ASP A 211 12.78 3.38 -2.95
C ASP A 211 12.66 1.96 -2.39
N ILE A 212 11.51 1.61 -1.82
CA ILE A 212 11.20 0.24 -1.39
C ILE A 212 11.37 -0.73 -2.56
N LEU A 213 10.78 -0.42 -3.72
CA LEU A 213 10.89 -1.28 -4.89
C LEU A 213 12.33 -1.44 -5.38
N LEU A 214 13.11 -0.34 -5.40
CA LEU A 214 14.53 -0.37 -5.78
C LEU A 214 15.41 -1.15 -4.80
N LYS A 215 15.01 -1.29 -3.55
CA LYS A 215 15.67 -2.17 -2.57
C LYS A 215 15.25 -3.61 -2.75
N LEU A 216 13.95 -3.88 -2.89
CA LEU A 216 13.42 -5.23 -3.09
C LEU A 216 13.96 -5.88 -4.37
N ARG A 217 14.14 -5.13 -5.47
CA ARG A 217 14.71 -5.68 -6.72
C ARG A 217 16.14 -6.22 -6.58
N ARG A 218 16.84 -5.94 -5.47
CA ARG A 218 18.18 -6.48 -5.17
C ARG A 218 18.12 -7.87 -4.53
N LEU A 219 16.94 -8.31 -4.15
CA LEU A 219 16.66 -9.65 -3.65
C LEU A 219 16.21 -10.55 -4.81
N PRO A 220 16.38 -11.87 -4.70
CA PRO A 220 15.94 -12.82 -5.74
C PRO A 220 14.44 -13.03 -5.69
N LEU A 221 13.65 -11.98 -6.02
CA LEU A 221 12.19 -11.94 -5.90
C LEU A 221 11.52 -11.98 -7.26
N ILE A 222 10.32 -12.57 -7.29
CA ILE A 222 9.44 -12.62 -8.46
C ILE A 222 8.40 -11.50 -8.33
N PHE A 223 8.46 -10.55 -9.27
CA PHE A 223 7.53 -9.42 -9.36
C PHE A 223 6.44 -9.70 -10.38
N GLY A 224 5.22 -9.27 -10.09
CA GLY A 224 4.10 -9.31 -11.00
C GLY A 224 3.26 -8.04 -10.96
N GLU A 225 2.42 -7.84 -11.96
CA GLU A 225 1.52 -6.70 -12.04
C GLU A 225 0.10 -7.13 -12.42
N VAL A 226 -0.89 -6.44 -11.84
CA VAL A 226 -2.30 -6.53 -12.21
C VAL A 226 -2.78 -5.21 -12.79
N PRO A 227 -3.70 -5.21 -13.79
CA PRO A 227 -4.23 -3.97 -14.34
C PRO A 227 -5.04 -3.21 -13.28
N LEU A 228 -4.67 -1.96 -13.04
CA LEU A 228 -5.35 -1.05 -12.12
C LEU A 228 -6.45 -0.26 -12.84
N ILE A 229 -7.62 -0.24 -12.24
CA ILE A 229 -8.66 0.76 -12.56
C ILE A 229 -8.54 1.86 -11.50
N LEU A 230 -7.87 2.96 -11.86
CA LEU A 230 -7.66 4.10 -10.98
C LEU A 230 -8.83 5.08 -11.09
N ARG A 231 -9.56 5.28 -10.01
CA ARG A 231 -10.78 6.09 -9.91
C ARG A 231 -10.50 7.43 -9.21
N TYR A 232 -9.65 8.25 -9.84
CA TYR A 232 -9.34 9.59 -9.31
C TYR A 232 -10.57 10.53 -9.30
N ASP A 233 -11.60 10.16 -10.05
CA ASP A 233 -12.91 10.82 -10.08
C ASP A 233 -13.74 10.60 -8.80
N LEU A 234 -13.47 9.53 -8.05
CA LEU A 234 -14.13 9.25 -6.77
C LEU A 234 -13.46 9.95 -5.59
N LYS A 235 -12.17 10.30 -5.73
CA LYS A 235 -11.42 10.99 -4.68
C LYS A 235 -12.08 12.30 -4.30
N ARG A 236 -12.51 12.41 -3.04
CA ARG A 236 -13.06 13.63 -2.48
C ARG A 236 -11.94 14.44 -1.83
N GLY A 237 -11.88 15.72 -2.16
CA GLY A 237 -10.88 16.65 -1.64
C GLY A 237 -9.65 16.84 -2.55
N PRO A 238 -8.76 17.81 -2.21
CA PRO A 238 -7.60 18.16 -3.01
C PRO A 238 -6.51 17.07 -2.96
N SER A 239 -5.75 16.97 -4.06
CA SER A 239 -4.56 16.09 -4.07
C SER A 239 -3.48 16.65 -3.12
N LYS A 240 -3.07 15.85 -2.15
CA LYS A 240 -2.02 16.20 -1.18
C LYS A 240 -0.60 16.08 -1.77
N MET A 241 -0.48 15.49 -2.96
CA MET A 241 0.81 15.32 -3.65
C MET A 241 1.23 16.59 -4.38
N ASN A 242 2.37 17.16 -3.99
CA ASN A 242 3.06 18.22 -4.75
C ASN A 242 3.90 17.57 -5.86
N LEU A 243 3.41 17.65 -7.11
CA LEU A 243 4.04 16.99 -8.27
C LEU A 243 5.48 17.45 -8.49
N THR A 244 5.76 18.75 -8.39
CA THR A 244 7.09 19.31 -8.65
C THR A 244 8.09 18.81 -7.61
N LYS A 245 7.73 18.90 -6.31
CA LYS A 245 8.55 18.39 -5.21
C LYS A 245 8.78 16.89 -5.32
N THR A 246 7.72 16.12 -5.60
CA THR A 246 7.80 14.66 -5.74
C THR A 246 8.69 14.25 -6.92
N SER A 247 8.54 14.91 -8.09
CA SER A 247 9.36 14.62 -9.27
C SER A 247 10.84 14.91 -9.01
N PHE A 248 11.15 16.05 -8.40
CA PHE A 248 12.54 16.40 -8.05
C PHE A 248 13.14 15.42 -7.05
N SER A 249 12.41 15.09 -5.97
CA SER A 249 12.84 14.12 -4.96
C SER A 249 13.06 12.73 -5.56
N THR A 250 12.20 12.31 -6.48
CA THR A 250 12.34 11.05 -7.18
C THR A 250 13.59 11.05 -8.08
N LEU A 251 13.84 12.10 -8.86
CA LEU A 251 15.04 12.20 -9.68
C LEU A 251 16.32 12.18 -8.84
N LYS A 252 16.34 12.91 -7.72
CA LYS A 252 17.45 12.87 -6.75
C LYS A 252 17.67 11.47 -6.21
N LEU A 253 16.61 10.77 -5.82
CA LEU A 253 16.66 9.38 -5.36
C LEU A 253 17.25 8.45 -6.44
N LEU A 254 16.79 8.55 -7.69
CA LEU A 254 17.30 7.73 -8.79
C LEU A 254 18.79 7.95 -9.03
N TRP A 255 19.24 9.20 -8.98
CA TRP A 255 20.65 9.54 -9.12
C TRP A 255 21.51 8.91 -8.00
N ILE A 256 21.08 9.04 -6.73
CA ILE A 256 21.73 8.42 -5.57
C ILE A 256 21.79 6.90 -5.73
N ARG A 257 20.68 6.26 -6.09
CA ARG A 257 20.60 4.79 -6.23
C ARG A 257 21.37 4.27 -7.45
N ARG A 258 21.53 5.08 -8.51
CA ARG A 258 22.37 4.74 -9.66
C ARG A 258 23.86 4.75 -9.34
N LEU A 259 24.30 5.63 -8.45
CA LEU A 259 25.69 5.72 -8.00
C LEU A 259 26.06 4.67 -6.93
N GLY A 260 25.15 3.75 -6.58
CA GLY A 260 25.42 2.67 -5.64
C GLY A 260 25.40 3.06 -4.17
N ARG A 261 24.85 4.26 -3.87
CA ARG A 261 24.69 4.77 -2.50
C ARG A 261 23.28 4.57 -1.99
#